data_30ce2d873cdfcebba3b59ae732168176
#
_entry.id   30ce2d873cdfcebba3b59ae732168176
#
_cell.length_a   1.000
_cell.length_b   1.000
_cell.length_c   1.000
_cell.angle_alpha   90.00
_cell.angle_beta   90.00
_cell.angle_gamma   90.00
#
_symmetry.space_group_name_H-M   'P 1'
#
loop_
_entity.id
_entity.type
_entity.pdbx_description
1 polymer ?
#
loop_
_entity_poly.entity_id
_entity_poly.type
_entity_poly.pdbx_seq_one_letter_code
_entity_poly.pdbx_strand_id
1 'polypeptide(L)'
;MDNQSENFKFAHIADCHIGGWKEEELKKLSIESFKETTTKIIESKVDFLIIAGDLFNTSIPSIDAIKEVALCMKKIKDNNIKIYIIPGSHDYSPSGKTMLDVLENAGLCTNVFKYNEETKRLEITYHQLSS
;
A
#
# COMPACT_ATOMS: atom_id res chain seq x y z
N MET A 1 13.05 5.89 36.53
CA MET A 1 12.66 6.27 35.14
C MET A 1 12.34 5.00 34.42
N ASP A 2 11.07 4.71 34.26
CA ASP A 2 10.65 3.56 33.50
C ASP A 2 10.88 3.87 32.00
N ASN A 3 11.94 3.30 31.44
CA ASN A 3 12.05 3.14 30.01
C ASN A 3 10.96 2.13 29.59
N GLN A 4 9.71 2.59 29.47
CA GLN A 4 8.73 1.83 28.70
C GLN A 4 9.23 1.86 27.28
N SER A 5 9.83 0.79 26.84
CA SER A 5 10.12 0.58 25.42
C SER A 5 8.78 0.63 24.70
N GLU A 6 8.53 1.70 23.94
CA GLU A 6 7.36 1.76 23.08
C GLU A 6 7.51 0.63 22.03
N ASN A 7 6.65 -0.36 22.14
CA ASN A 7 6.61 -1.47 21.21
C ASN A 7 5.64 -1.11 20.09
N PHE A 8 6.16 -0.96 18.88
CA PHE A 8 5.35 -0.77 17.68
C PHE A 8 5.05 -2.09 17.01
N LYS A 9 3.85 -2.20 16.48
CA LYS A 9 3.35 -3.36 15.77
C LYS A 9 3.03 -2.95 14.33
N PHE A 10 3.47 -3.71 13.36
CA PHE A 10 3.18 -3.42 11.96
C PHE A 10 2.74 -4.66 11.21
N ALA A 11 2.00 -4.44 10.11
CA ALA A 11 1.69 -5.44 9.12
C ALA A 11 2.57 -5.25 7.89
N HIS A 12 2.92 -6.34 7.24
CA HIS A 12 3.68 -6.35 6.00
C HIS A 12 2.98 -7.26 4.99
N ILE A 13 2.66 -6.70 3.84
CA ILE A 13 2.12 -7.44 2.70
C ILE A 13 2.94 -7.12 1.45
N ALA A 14 2.96 -8.05 0.50
CA ALA A 14 3.66 -7.90 -0.78
C ALA A 14 2.99 -8.77 -1.83
N ASP A 15 3.27 -8.48 -3.09
CA ASP A 15 2.85 -9.31 -4.22
C ASP A 15 1.34 -9.63 -4.22
N CYS A 16 0.52 -8.64 -3.98
CA CYS A 16 -0.95 -8.81 -3.95
C CYS A 16 -1.51 -9.10 -5.35
N HIS A 17 -0.87 -8.56 -6.40
CA HIS A 17 -1.24 -8.75 -7.82
C HIS A 17 -2.74 -8.63 -8.09
N ILE A 18 -3.39 -7.64 -7.47
CA ILE A 18 -4.83 -7.44 -7.59
C ILE A 18 -5.20 -7.21 -9.06
N GLY A 19 -6.18 -7.98 -9.53
CA GLY A 19 -6.62 -7.95 -10.93
C GLY A 19 -5.77 -8.81 -11.87
N GLY A 20 -4.88 -9.65 -11.35
CA GLY A 20 -3.90 -10.43 -12.13
C GLY A 20 -4.45 -11.59 -12.94
N TRP A 21 -5.69 -11.96 -12.74
CA TRP A 21 -6.30 -13.14 -13.33
C TRP A 21 -7.16 -12.77 -14.55
N LYS A 22 -7.23 -13.66 -15.54
CA LYS A 22 -8.10 -13.48 -16.70
C LYS A 22 -9.55 -13.86 -16.37
N GLU A 23 -9.72 -14.90 -15.57
CA GLU A 23 -11.00 -15.42 -15.14
C GLU A 23 -11.65 -14.47 -14.13
N GLU A 24 -12.89 -14.08 -14.39
CA GLU A 24 -13.64 -13.13 -13.55
C GLU A 24 -13.79 -13.61 -12.11
N GLU A 25 -13.96 -14.92 -11.90
CA GLU A 25 -14.07 -15.49 -10.55
C GLU A 25 -12.77 -15.33 -9.76
N LEU A 26 -11.61 -15.53 -10.40
CA LEU A 26 -10.31 -15.36 -9.76
C LEU A 26 -9.97 -13.89 -9.51
N LYS A 27 -10.40 -12.98 -10.39
CA LYS A 27 -10.31 -11.54 -10.14
C LYS A 27 -11.09 -11.13 -8.89
N LYS A 28 -12.34 -11.60 -8.77
CA LYS A 28 -13.16 -11.35 -7.58
C LYS A 28 -12.53 -11.92 -6.33
N LEU A 29 -11.99 -13.13 -6.41
CA LEU A 29 -11.32 -13.78 -5.28
C LEU A 29 -10.10 -12.98 -4.82
N SER A 30 -9.30 -12.42 -5.73
CA SER A 30 -8.16 -11.58 -5.38
C SER A 30 -8.59 -10.33 -4.62
N ILE A 31 -9.67 -9.71 -5.02
CA ILE A 31 -10.25 -8.53 -4.35
C ILE A 31 -10.82 -8.92 -2.97
N GLU A 32 -11.56 -10.00 -2.89
CA GLU A 32 -12.11 -10.49 -1.61
C GLU A 32 -11.00 -10.86 -0.62
N SER A 33 -9.94 -11.50 -1.09
CA SER A 33 -8.76 -11.80 -0.28
C SER A 33 -8.10 -10.53 0.26
N PHE A 34 -7.99 -9.49 -0.53
CA PHE A 34 -7.45 -8.20 -0.09
C PHE A 34 -8.37 -7.52 0.94
N LYS A 35 -9.68 -7.59 0.76
CA LYS A 35 -10.66 -7.10 1.74
C LYS A 35 -10.55 -7.84 3.07
N GLU A 36 -10.43 -9.15 3.04
CA GLU A 36 -10.25 -9.98 4.23
C GLU A 36 -8.94 -9.62 4.95
N THR A 37 -7.85 -9.46 4.19
CA THR A 37 -6.56 -9.02 4.71
C THR A 37 -6.68 -7.65 5.37
N THR A 38 -7.39 -6.71 4.76
CA THR A 38 -7.69 -5.38 5.33
C THR A 38 -8.37 -5.50 6.68
N THR A 39 -9.38 -6.36 6.80
CA THR A 39 -10.09 -6.60 8.05
C THR A 39 -9.15 -7.13 9.13
N LYS A 40 -8.33 -8.13 8.79
CA LYS A 40 -7.33 -8.69 9.73
C LYS A 40 -6.29 -7.67 10.19
N ILE A 41 -5.83 -6.79 9.30
CA ILE A 41 -4.90 -5.70 9.63
C ILE A 41 -5.53 -4.77 10.67
N ILE A 42 -6.78 -4.35 10.44
CA ILE A 42 -7.50 -3.45 11.35
C ILE A 42 -7.74 -4.13 12.71
N GLU A 43 -8.20 -5.37 12.73
CA GLU A 43 -8.44 -6.14 13.96
C GLU A 43 -7.16 -6.36 14.77
N SER A 44 -6.02 -6.47 14.09
CA SER A 44 -4.71 -6.64 14.72
C SER A 44 -4.19 -5.38 15.41
N LYS A 45 -4.83 -4.24 15.21
CA LYS A 45 -4.45 -2.93 15.82
C LYS A 45 -2.98 -2.61 15.63
N VAL A 46 -2.51 -2.73 14.39
CA VAL A 46 -1.14 -2.35 14.02
C VAL A 46 -0.98 -0.83 13.96
N ASP A 47 0.23 -0.35 14.17
CA ASP A 47 0.55 1.08 14.09
C ASP A 47 0.71 1.56 12.65
N PHE A 48 1.22 0.67 11.79
CA PHE A 48 1.35 0.97 10.36
C PHE A 48 1.34 -0.31 9.50
N LEU A 49 1.10 -0.11 8.21
CA LEU A 49 1.13 -1.14 7.18
C LEU A 49 2.24 -0.83 6.17
N ILE A 50 3.02 -1.84 5.82
CA ILE A 50 3.97 -1.80 4.70
C ILE A 50 3.41 -2.63 3.55
N ILE A 51 3.34 -2.04 2.35
CA ILE A 51 3.03 -2.73 1.09
C ILE A 51 4.30 -2.73 0.25
N ALA A 52 4.95 -3.87 0.17
CA ALA A 52 6.28 -4.02 -0.40
C ALA A 52 6.22 -4.51 -1.86
N GLY A 53 5.65 -3.70 -2.74
CA GLY A 53 5.63 -3.93 -4.18
C GLY A 53 4.47 -4.78 -4.70
N ASP A 54 4.19 -4.62 -5.99
CA ASP A 54 3.21 -5.37 -6.79
C ASP A 54 1.81 -5.44 -6.14
N LEU A 55 1.30 -4.28 -5.73
CA LEU A 55 -0.09 -4.16 -5.24
C LEU A 55 -1.08 -4.53 -6.33
N PHE A 56 -0.90 -3.97 -7.51
CA PHE A 56 -1.65 -4.34 -8.71
C PHE A 56 -0.81 -5.23 -9.63
N ASN A 57 -1.49 -6.03 -10.43
CA ASN A 57 -0.81 -6.90 -11.40
C ASN A 57 -0.36 -6.16 -12.66
N THR A 58 -0.91 -5.00 -12.94
CA THR A 58 -0.56 -4.17 -14.09
C THR A 58 -0.42 -2.71 -13.68
N SER A 59 0.33 -1.95 -14.49
CA SER A 59 0.48 -0.51 -14.31
C SER A 59 -0.82 0.28 -14.55
N ILE A 60 -1.77 -0.33 -15.26
CA ILE A 60 -3.09 0.25 -15.54
C ILE A 60 -4.16 -0.75 -15.09
N PRO A 61 -4.47 -0.79 -13.79
CA PRO A 61 -5.51 -1.67 -13.25
C PRO A 61 -6.90 -1.27 -13.73
N SER A 62 -7.88 -2.19 -13.62
CA SER A 62 -9.27 -1.85 -13.87
C SER A 62 -9.80 -0.83 -12.84
N ILE A 63 -10.78 -0.04 -13.25
CA ILE A 63 -11.41 0.95 -12.37
C ILE A 63 -12.00 0.27 -11.13
N ASP A 64 -12.60 -0.90 -11.29
CA ASP A 64 -13.16 -1.66 -10.16
C ASP A 64 -12.08 -2.10 -9.18
N ALA A 65 -10.93 -2.57 -9.66
CA ALA A 65 -9.81 -2.93 -8.80
C ALA A 65 -9.28 -1.71 -8.02
N ILE A 66 -9.12 -0.58 -8.70
CA ILE A 66 -8.67 0.68 -8.09
C ILE A 66 -9.65 1.13 -7.00
N LYS A 67 -10.96 1.10 -7.31
CA LYS A 67 -12.02 1.47 -6.38
C LYS A 67 -11.98 0.63 -5.11
N GLU A 68 -11.90 -0.68 -5.24
CA GLU A 68 -11.90 -1.59 -4.08
C GLU A 68 -10.64 -1.43 -3.23
N VAL A 69 -9.48 -1.27 -3.86
CA VAL A 69 -8.22 -0.99 -3.14
C VAL A 69 -8.29 0.36 -2.41
N ALA A 70 -8.79 1.39 -3.06
CA ALA A 70 -8.93 2.71 -2.44
C ALA A 70 -9.88 2.67 -1.24
N LEU A 71 -10.98 1.94 -1.32
CA LEU A 71 -11.92 1.74 -0.21
C LEU A 71 -11.25 1.00 0.96
N CYS A 72 -10.47 -0.04 0.68
CA CYS A 72 -9.71 -0.77 1.70
C CYS A 72 -8.68 0.13 2.39
N MET A 73 -7.90 0.88 1.62
CA MET A 73 -6.91 1.81 2.15
C MET A 73 -7.57 2.90 3.00
N LYS A 74 -8.71 3.40 2.57
CA LYS A 74 -9.48 4.38 3.34
C LYS A 74 -9.91 3.82 4.69
N LYS A 75 -10.41 2.59 4.74
CA LYS A 75 -10.78 1.91 6.00
C LYS A 75 -9.58 1.77 6.94
N ILE A 76 -8.43 1.36 6.42
CA ILE A 76 -7.19 1.25 7.20
C ILE A 76 -6.81 2.61 7.77
N LYS A 77 -6.79 3.65 6.94
CA LYS A 77 -6.48 5.02 7.35
C LYS A 77 -7.46 5.56 8.39
N ASP A 78 -8.74 5.30 8.23
CA ASP A 78 -9.78 5.75 9.19
C ASP A 78 -9.65 5.07 10.56
N ASN A 79 -8.90 3.98 10.64
CA ASN A 79 -8.49 3.31 11.89
C ASN A 79 -7.12 3.77 12.40
N ASN A 80 -6.61 4.92 11.97
CA ASN A 80 -5.33 5.51 12.36
C ASN A 80 -4.11 4.65 12.05
N ILE A 81 -4.19 3.82 11.01
CA ILE A 81 -3.07 3.01 10.52
C ILE A 81 -2.48 3.70 9.29
N LYS A 82 -1.22 4.10 9.37
CA LYS A 82 -0.49 4.68 8.24
C LYS A 82 -0.09 3.60 7.26
N ILE A 83 -0.17 3.90 5.96
CA ILE A 83 0.20 2.98 4.89
C ILE A 83 1.44 3.52 4.18
N TYR A 84 2.50 2.72 4.17
CA TYR A 84 3.73 2.97 3.42
C TYR A 84 3.84 1.97 2.29
N ILE A 85 4.10 2.43 1.08
CA ILE A 85 4.12 1.61 -0.11
C ILE A 85 5.36 1.88 -0.95
N ILE A 86 5.88 0.83 -1.59
CA ILE A 86 6.85 0.92 -2.67
C ILE A 86 6.28 0.26 -3.92
N PRO A 87 6.60 0.76 -5.13
CA PRO A 87 6.22 0.11 -6.36
C PRO A 87 7.02 -1.16 -6.59
N GLY A 88 6.38 -2.18 -7.13
CA GLY A 88 7.00 -3.38 -7.67
C GLY A 88 7.14 -3.28 -9.19
N SER A 89 7.64 -4.35 -9.81
CA SER A 89 7.87 -4.40 -11.26
C SER A 89 6.60 -4.25 -12.10
N HIS A 90 5.46 -4.70 -11.59
CA HIS A 90 4.16 -4.60 -12.25
C HIS A 90 3.46 -3.24 -12.07
N ASP A 91 3.90 -2.45 -11.11
CA ASP A 91 3.32 -1.14 -10.83
C ASP A 91 3.85 -0.03 -11.76
N TYR A 92 4.99 -0.24 -12.40
CA TYR A 92 5.59 0.76 -13.29
C TYR A 92 4.91 0.81 -14.66
N SER A 93 4.70 2.03 -15.15
CA SER A 93 4.32 2.28 -16.54
C SER A 93 5.52 2.81 -17.35
N PRO A 94 5.48 2.72 -18.69
CA PRO A 94 6.51 3.29 -19.56
C PRO A 94 6.72 4.81 -19.37
N SER A 95 5.70 5.51 -18.86
CA SER A 95 5.77 6.94 -18.57
C SER A 95 6.42 7.27 -17.22
N GLY A 96 6.81 6.26 -16.42
CA GLY A 96 7.31 6.40 -15.07
C GLY A 96 6.26 6.80 -14.02
N LYS A 97 5.02 7.01 -14.43
CA LYS A 97 3.89 7.31 -13.55
C LYS A 97 3.21 6.02 -13.14
N THR A 98 2.77 5.94 -11.89
CA THR A 98 2.12 4.75 -11.34
C THR A 98 0.75 5.07 -10.78
N MET A 99 -0.11 4.06 -10.69
CA MET A 99 -1.38 4.19 -9.96
C MET A 99 -1.15 4.50 -8.47
N LEU A 100 0.02 4.14 -7.94
CA LEU A 100 0.40 4.45 -6.57
C LEU A 100 0.50 5.96 -6.34
N ASP A 101 0.93 6.72 -7.34
CA ASP A 101 0.95 8.20 -7.28
C ASP A 101 -0.45 8.77 -7.12
N VAL A 102 -1.44 8.16 -7.78
CA VAL A 102 -2.85 8.56 -7.63
C VAL A 102 -3.33 8.29 -6.21
N LEU A 103 -3.05 7.12 -5.67
CA LEU A 103 -3.42 6.76 -4.30
C LEU A 103 -2.72 7.65 -3.26
N GLU A 104 -1.44 7.97 -3.47
CA GLU A 104 -0.68 8.88 -2.61
C GLU A 104 -1.26 10.30 -2.65
N ASN A 105 -1.51 10.83 -3.83
CA ASN A 105 -2.10 12.17 -4.00
C ASN A 105 -3.53 12.27 -3.46
N ALA A 106 -4.26 11.15 -3.42
CA ALA A 106 -5.55 11.06 -2.74
C ALA A 106 -5.43 10.97 -1.20
N GLY A 107 -4.21 10.96 -0.66
CA GLY A 107 -3.94 10.90 0.77
C GLY A 107 -4.16 9.53 1.42
N LEU A 108 -4.17 8.46 0.62
CA LEU A 108 -4.45 7.09 1.11
C LEU A 108 -3.19 6.35 1.59
N CYS A 109 -2.04 6.67 1.05
CA CYS A 109 -0.76 6.07 1.40
C CYS A 109 0.38 7.03 1.18
N THR A 110 1.58 6.63 1.60
CA THR A 110 2.83 7.34 1.31
C THR A 110 3.72 6.42 0.49
N ASN A 111 4.06 6.82 -0.73
CA ASN A 111 5.08 6.15 -1.52
C ASN A 111 6.45 6.53 -0.98
N VAL A 112 7.15 5.59 -0.39
CA VAL A 112 8.46 5.82 0.23
C VAL A 112 9.63 5.64 -0.73
N PHE A 113 9.37 5.20 -1.96
CA PHE A 113 10.36 5.18 -3.01
C PHE A 113 10.47 6.57 -3.64
N LYS A 114 11.41 7.35 -3.14
CA LYS A 114 11.71 8.69 -3.66
C LYS A 114 13.12 8.68 -4.26
N TYR A 115 13.21 8.90 -5.57
CA TYR A 115 14.46 9.00 -6.29
C TYR A 115 14.67 10.43 -6.78
N ASN A 116 15.80 11.00 -6.44
CA ASN A 116 16.17 12.34 -6.89
C ASN A 116 16.98 12.24 -8.20
N GLU A 117 16.40 12.71 -9.28
CA GLU A 117 17.00 12.68 -10.62
C GLU A 117 18.29 13.52 -10.73
N GLU A 118 18.37 14.62 -9.99
CA GLU A 118 19.52 15.51 -10.01
C GLU A 118 20.71 14.91 -9.26
N THR A 119 20.47 14.40 -8.06
CA THR A 119 21.52 13.83 -7.21
C THR A 119 21.82 12.37 -7.52
N LYS A 120 20.95 11.69 -8.31
CA LYS A 120 21.03 10.25 -8.60
C LYS A 120 21.01 9.38 -7.33
N ARG A 121 20.28 9.79 -6.31
CA ARG A 121 20.19 9.09 -5.02
C ARG A 121 18.76 8.84 -4.60
N LEU A 122 18.58 7.79 -3.83
CA LEU A 122 17.32 7.58 -3.10
C LEU A 122 17.25 8.56 -1.93
N GLU A 123 16.07 9.12 -1.75
CA GLU A 123 15.78 9.98 -0.60
C GLU A 123 15.21 9.14 0.53
N ILE A 124 15.74 9.34 1.74
CA ILE A 124 15.23 8.69 2.94
C ILE A 124 14.18 9.61 3.58
N THR A 125 13.01 9.04 3.87
CA THR A 125 11.93 9.72 4.55
C THR A 125 11.83 9.23 5.99
N TYR A 126 11.58 10.15 6.91
CA TYR A 126 11.38 9.85 8.33
C TYR A 126 9.94 10.12 8.72
N HIS A 127 9.31 9.19 9.41
CA HIS A 127 7.95 9.31 9.91
C HIS A 127 7.91 9.03 11.39
N GLN A 128 7.27 9.93 12.13
CA GLN A 128 7.05 9.75 13.56
C GLN A 128 5.79 8.91 13.78
N LEU A 129 5.90 7.85 14.58
CA LEU A 129 4.80 6.93 14.87
C LEU A 129 4.04 7.31 16.16
N SER A 130 4.74 7.93 17.10
CA SER A 130 4.10 8.49 18.32
C SER A 130 3.73 9.96 18.11
N SER A 131 2.64 10.36 18.69
CA SER A 131 2.22 11.76 18.75
C SER A 131 2.99 12.54 19.81
#